data_dc99d93c6f5b6a9ef7ff53b59e6680f7
#
_entry.id   dc99d93c6f5b6a9ef7ff53b59e6680f7
#
_cell.length_a   1.000
_cell.length_b   1.000
_cell.length_c   1.000
_cell.angle_alpha   90.00
_cell.angle_beta   90.00
_cell.angle_gamma   90.00
#
_symmetry.space_group_name_H-M   'P 1'
#
loop_
_entity.id
_entity.type
_entity.pdbx_description
1 polymer ?
#
loop_
_entity_poly.entity_id
_entity_poly.type
_entity_poly.pdbx_seq_one_letter_code
_entity_poly.pdbx_strand_id
1 'polypeptide(L)'
;MSTPSSISPVADHGYWITEAIELARKGMALAHPNPRVGAVVVRDGLKVGEGFHVYDQRDHAEIIALRQAGEQARGATLYVSLEPCCTTGRTGPCTKAIIAAGAARVYAAMEDPNPAVAGRGFDELRRAGIEVHAGIYEKFARETNEDFAKWIRTGLPFVTLKTALTLDGQISSRAGSATSITSEAAREAVQRARHAADALLTGIGTVLADDPRLTDRTGEPRRRPLLRAVLDSRLRLPPKSKLVKSADGDILVFTVQRQDSPKARALQRAGVEVMRVPARGERVDLKAVLRELGKREMLSLLLEAGAELNGAALEAGIVDKMILFYAPKIMGTGGVPMAQLSSRAFTKAPALANLRLSSCGPDFVVEGYFHDVYGNHRARRKN
;
A
#
# COMPACT_ATOMS: atom_id res chain seq x y z
N MET A 1 31.08 -19.58 -47.62
CA MET A 1 30.88 -18.45 -46.70
C MET A 1 29.43 -18.43 -46.30
N SER A 2 29.13 -19.00 -45.14
CA SER A 2 27.75 -19.11 -44.64
C SER A 2 27.41 -17.79 -43.96
N THR A 3 26.36 -17.12 -44.41
CA THR A 3 25.79 -15.92 -43.74
C THR A 3 25.27 -16.29 -42.38
N PRO A 4 25.57 -15.50 -41.33
CA PRO A 4 24.98 -15.75 -40.03
C PRO A 4 23.47 -15.47 -40.12
N SER A 5 22.66 -16.47 -39.72
CA SER A 5 21.23 -16.34 -39.56
C SER A 5 20.95 -15.22 -38.55
N SER A 6 20.23 -14.19 -39.02
CA SER A 6 19.67 -13.15 -38.17
C SER A 6 18.69 -13.79 -37.19
N ILE A 7 19.13 -14.00 -35.95
CA ILE A 7 18.24 -14.30 -34.85
C ILE A 7 17.42 -13.00 -34.64
N SER A 8 16.18 -12.99 -35.13
CA SER A 8 15.23 -11.96 -34.74
C SER A 8 15.19 -11.93 -33.19
N PRO A 9 15.37 -10.78 -32.53
CA PRO A 9 15.22 -10.74 -31.10
C PRO A 9 13.79 -11.15 -30.77
N VAL A 10 13.64 -12.34 -30.19
CA VAL A 10 12.36 -12.75 -29.58
C VAL A 10 12.02 -11.64 -28.59
N ALA A 11 10.93 -10.92 -28.86
CA ALA A 11 10.51 -9.83 -27.98
C ALA A 11 10.30 -10.43 -26.57
N ASP A 12 11.18 -10.11 -25.64
CA ASP A 12 11.04 -10.56 -24.25
C ASP A 12 9.92 -9.74 -23.60
N HIS A 13 8.69 -10.23 -23.77
CA HIS A 13 7.49 -9.60 -23.20
C HIS A 13 7.57 -9.50 -21.67
N GLY A 14 8.27 -10.44 -21.02
CA GLY A 14 8.51 -10.42 -19.58
C GLY A 14 9.38 -9.23 -19.18
N TYR A 15 10.44 -8.94 -19.94
CA TYR A 15 11.30 -7.79 -19.69
C TYR A 15 10.50 -6.47 -19.71
N TRP A 16 9.71 -6.23 -20.75
CA TRP A 16 8.96 -4.98 -20.90
C TRP A 16 7.82 -4.84 -19.88
N ILE A 17 7.19 -5.94 -19.48
CA ILE A 17 6.21 -5.93 -18.38
C ILE A 17 6.90 -5.62 -17.06
N THR A 18 8.09 -6.14 -16.81
CA THR A 18 8.87 -5.81 -15.61
C THR A 18 9.19 -4.32 -15.58
N GLU A 19 9.65 -3.74 -16.70
CA GLU A 19 9.88 -2.30 -16.83
C GLU A 19 8.62 -1.49 -16.50
N ALA A 20 7.46 -1.89 -17.04
CA ALA A 20 6.19 -1.22 -16.74
C ALA A 20 5.82 -1.31 -15.24
N ILE A 21 6.06 -2.45 -14.59
CA ILE A 21 5.83 -2.61 -13.15
C ILE A 21 6.80 -1.73 -12.33
N GLU A 22 8.07 -1.67 -12.71
CA GLU A 22 9.06 -0.80 -12.03
C GLU A 22 8.72 0.69 -12.21
N LEU A 23 8.22 1.10 -13.37
CA LEU A 23 7.68 2.44 -13.59
C LEU A 23 6.47 2.71 -12.69
N ALA A 24 5.55 1.74 -12.53
CA ALA A 24 4.42 1.88 -11.63
C ALA A 24 4.85 2.13 -10.17
N ARG A 25 5.93 1.50 -9.73
CA ARG A 25 6.50 1.70 -8.38
C ARG A 25 7.02 3.13 -8.15
N LYS A 26 7.44 3.85 -9.20
CA LYS A 26 7.80 5.28 -9.10
C LYS A 26 6.59 6.17 -8.73
N GLY A 27 5.37 5.68 -8.91
CA GLY A 27 4.12 6.32 -8.45
C GLY A 27 3.82 6.14 -6.95
N MET A 28 4.73 5.51 -6.17
CA MET A 28 4.59 5.35 -4.72
C MET A 28 4.41 6.71 -4.05
N ALA A 29 3.45 6.81 -3.14
CA ALA A 29 3.03 8.04 -2.47
C ALA A 29 2.57 9.20 -3.38
N LEU A 30 2.56 9.03 -4.71
CA LEU A 30 2.21 10.05 -5.70
C LEU A 30 0.90 9.75 -6.46
N ALA A 31 0.53 8.48 -6.63
CA ALA A 31 -0.61 8.08 -7.46
C ALA A 31 -1.95 8.09 -6.72
N HIS A 32 -1.99 7.82 -5.41
CA HIS A 32 -3.24 7.68 -4.66
C HIS A 32 -4.15 8.92 -4.71
N PRO A 33 -5.49 8.75 -4.80
CA PRO A 33 -6.26 7.50 -4.66
C PRO A 33 -6.36 6.65 -5.94
N ASN A 34 -5.65 7.00 -7.01
CA ASN A 34 -5.57 6.18 -8.22
C ASN A 34 -4.59 5.02 -8.06
N PRO A 35 -4.70 3.95 -8.89
CA PRO A 35 -3.71 2.89 -8.90
C PRO A 35 -2.36 3.39 -9.41
N ARG A 36 -1.31 2.72 -8.99
CA ARG A 36 0.04 2.92 -9.52
C ARG A 36 0.14 2.20 -10.86
N VAL A 37 0.34 2.94 -11.92
CA VAL A 37 0.42 2.41 -13.28
C VAL A 37 1.71 2.90 -13.93
N GLY A 38 2.37 2.00 -14.65
CA GLY A 38 3.49 2.29 -15.52
C GLY A 38 3.24 1.70 -16.91
N ALA A 39 3.73 2.36 -17.94
CA ALA A 39 3.55 1.99 -19.32
C ALA A 39 4.84 2.19 -20.13
N VAL A 40 5.08 1.29 -21.08
CA VAL A 40 6.21 1.34 -22.04
C VAL A 40 5.70 1.09 -23.43
N VAL A 41 6.08 1.93 -24.40
CA VAL A 41 5.81 1.74 -25.82
C VAL A 41 7.08 1.23 -26.49
N VAL A 42 6.96 0.12 -27.20
CA VAL A 42 8.09 -0.55 -27.87
C VAL A 42 7.80 -0.69 -29.37
N ARG A 43 8.74 -0.22 -30.21
CA ARG A 43 8.72 -0.38 -31.66
C ARG A 43 10.00 -1.04 -32.13
N ASP A 44 9.88 -2.08 -32.92
CA ASP A 44 11.01 -2.81 -33.53
C ASP A 44 12.09 -3.21 -32.48
N GLY A 45 11.63 -3.63 -31.27
CA GLY A 45 12.49 -4.03 -30.15
C GLY A 45 13.09 -2.86 -29.36
N LEU A 46 12.80 -1.60 -29.69
CA LEU A 46 13.32 -0.42 -29.03
C LEU A 46 12.22 0.28 -28.20
N LYS A 47 12.57 0.74 -27.02
CA LYS A 47 11.71 1.58 -26.18
C LYS A 47 11.62 2.98 -26.80
N VAL A 48 10.44 3.39 -27.24
CA VAL A 48 10.17 4.68 -27.88
C VAL A 48 9.34 5.61 -27.01
N GLY A 49 8.79 5.11 -25.89
CA GLY A 49 8.09 5.92 -24.92
C GLY A 49 7.90 5.19 -23.61
N GLU A 50 7.86 5.93 -22.51
CA GLU A 50 7.55 5.43 -21.17
C GLU A 50 6.79 6.45 -20.35
N GLY A 51 6.07 5.99 -19.33
CA GLY A 51 5.36 6.87 -18.41
C GLY A 51 4.91 6.14 -17.15
N PHE A 52 4.70 6.90 -16.08
CA PHE A 52 4.04 6.41 -14.88
C PHE A 52 3.05 7.46 -14.36
N HIS A 53 2.03 7.01 -13.64
CA HIS A 53 0.96 7.87 -13.18
C HIS A 53 1.34 8.65 -11.92
N VAL A 54 1.14 9.98 -11.98
CA VAL A 54 1.17 10.91 -10.86
C VAL A 54 -0.17 11.63 -10.78
N TYR A 55 -0.90 11.50 -9.68
CA TYR A 55 -2.27 11.98 -9.56
C TYR A 55 -2.46 13.46 -9.92
N ASP A 56 -1.56 14.32 -9.47
CA ASP A 56 -1.68 15.77 -9.69
C ASP A 56 -1.32 16.20 -11.12
N GLN A 57 -0.58 15.38 -11.85
CA GLN A 57 -0.29 15.58 -13.28
C GLN A 57 -1.45 15.17 -14.20
N ARG A 58 -2.47 14.49 -13.64
CA ARG A 58 -3.70 14.02 -14.32
C ARG A 58 -3.49 12.90 -15.33
N ASP A 59 -2.51 13.01 -16.24
CA ASP A 59 -2.31 12.02 -17.30
C ASP A 59 -2.00 10.64 -16.73
N HIS A 60 -2.61 9.63 -17.35
CA HIS A 60 -2.30 8.24 -17.04
C HIS A 60 -0.99 7.82 -17.71
N ALA A 61 -0.37 6.75 -17.21
CA ALA A 61 0.92 6.26 -17.70
C ALA A 61 0.94 6.03 -19.21
N GLU A 62 -0.15 5.47 -19.75
CA GLU A 62 -0.32 5.15 -21.16
C GLU A 62 -0.30 6.45 -22.00
N ILE A 63 -0.96 7.50 -21.54
CA ILE A 63 -1.01 8.80 -22.23
C ILE A 63 0.37 9.42 -22.31
N ILE A 64 1.12 9.37 -21.19
CA ILE A 64 2.50 9.89 -21.12
C ILE A 64 3.40 9.12 -22.08
N ALA A 65 3.34 7.78 -22.05
CA ALA A 65 4.16 6.90 -22.88
C ALA A 65 3.84 7.08 -24.38
N LEU A 66 2.55 7.14 -24.76
CA LEU A 66 2.11 7.36 -26.13
C LEU A 66 2.52 8.75 -26.65
N ARG A 67 2.40 9.79 -25.81
CA ARG A 67 2.85 11.15 -26.18
C ARG A 67 4.35 11.20 -26.45
N GLN A 68 5.15 10.52 -25.62
CA GLN A 68 6.59 10.44 -25.82
C GLN A 68 6.95 9.66 -27.11
N ALA A 69 6.22 8.59 -27.40
CA ALA A 69 6.40 7.78 -28.62
C ALA A 69 6.04 8.55 -29.90
N GLY A 70 5.06 9.46 -29.85
CA GLY A 70 4.58 10.22 -31.00
C GLY A 70 4.17 9.30 -32.17
N GLU A 71 4.61 9.59 -33.37
CA GLU A 71 4.34 8.81 -34.58
C GLU A 71 4.83 7.34 -34.48
N GLN A 72 5.82 7.07 -33.67
CA GLN A 72 6.34 5.71 -33.47
C GLN A 72 5.39 4.80 -32.69
N ALA A 73 4.33 5.35 -32.06
CA ALA A 73 3.28 4.57 -31.43
C ALA A 73 2.46 3.74 -32.43
N ARG A 74 2.36 4.21 -33.71
CA ARG A 74 1.63 3.49 -34.75
C ARG A 74 2.29 2.16 -35.08
N GLY A 75 1.55 1.07 -34.94
CA GLY A 75 2.04 -0.31 -35.12
C GLY A 75 2.95 -0.82 -34.00
N ALA A 76 3.20 -0.01 -32.94
CA ALA A 76 4.00 -0.41 -31.80
C ALA A 76 3.25 -1.37 -30.86
N THR A 77 3.97 -1.91 -29.88
CA THR A 77 3.45 -2.68 -28.76
C THR A 77 3.48 -1.83 -27.48
N LEU A 78 2.34 -1.69 -26.82
CA LEU A 78 2.23 -1.08 -25.49
C LEU A 78 2.31 -2.16 -24.41
N TYR A 79 3.19 -2.00 -23.46
CA TYR A 79 3.28 -2.78 -22.22
C TYR A 79 2.81 -1.93 -21.06
N VAL A 80 1.89 -2.44 -20.26
CA VAL A 80 1.30 -1.70 -19.15
C VAL A 80 1.13 -2.59 -17.91
N SER A 81 1.35 -2.03 -16.72
CA SER A 81 1.28 -2.79 -15.46
C SER A 81 -0.16 -3.13 -15.03
N LEU A 82 -1.17 -2.44 -15.59
CA LEU A 82 -2.59 -2.58 -15.28
C LEU A 82 -3.42 -2.44 -16.55
N GLU A 83 -4.60 -3.06 -16.60
CA GLU A 83 -5.57 -2.90 -17.68
C GLU A 83 -5.85 -1.42 -17.99
N PRO A 84 -5.75 -0.97 -19.27
CA PRO A 84 -6.07 0.40 -19.66
C PRO A 84 -7.54 0.74 -19.39
N CYS A 85 -7.78 1.88 -18.75
CA CYS A 85 -9.13 2.30 -18.40
C CYS A 85 -9.98 2.61 -19.64
N CYS A 86 -11.28 2.20 -19.58
CA CYS A 86 -12.29 2.44 -20.60
C CYS A 86 -13.38 3.45 -20.16
N THR A 87 -13.23 4.04 -18.98
CA THR A 87 -14.20 4.98 -18.40
C THR A 87 -13.67 6.40 -18.42
N THR A 88 -14.56 7.37 -18.56
CA THR A 88 -14.22 8.80 -18.42
C THR A 88 -14.25 9.16 -16.94
N GLY A 89 -13.10 9.57 -16.42
CA GLY A 89 -12.95 10.13 -15.08
C GLY A 89 -12.50 11.60 -15.15
N ARG A 90 -11.39 11.91 -14.49
CA ARG A 90 -10.73 13.23 -14.59
C ARG A 90 -10.10 13.48 -15.97
N THR A 91 -9.81 12.40 -16.69
CA THR A 91 -9.28 12.36 -18.05
C THR A 91 -10.13 11.42 -18.91
N GLY A 92 -9.94 11.48 -20.23
CA GLY A 92 -10.58 10.52 -21.14
C GLY A 92 -10.02 9.10 -20.99
N PRO A 93 -10.73 8.08 -21.54
CA PRO A 93 -10.31 6.70 -21.47
C PRO A 93 -8.97 6.45 -22.17
N CYS A 94 -8.06 5.71 -21.53
CA CYS A 94 -6.80 5.31 -22.15
C CYS A 94 -6.99 4.42 -23.36
N THR A 95 -8.03 3.56 -23.37
CA THR A 95 -8.36 2.71 -24.53
C THR A 95 -8.54 3.55 -25.79
N LYS A 96 -9.25 4.67 -25.74
CA LYS A 96 -9.42 5.56 -26.90
C LYS A 96 -8.13 6.18 -27.40
N ALA A 97 -7.26 6.59 -26.46
CA ALA A 97 -5.95 7.13 -26.85
C ALA A 97 -5.04 6.08 -27.49
N ILE A 98 -5.05 4.84 -26.97
CA ILE A 98 -4.31 3.70 -27.54
C ILE A 98 -4.80 3.39 -28.96
N ILE A 99 -6.12 3.36 -29.16
CA ILE A 99 -6.74 3.13 -30.48
C ILE A 99 -6.36 4.26 -31.45
N ALA A 100 -6.48 5.52 -31.03
CA ALA A 100 -6.15 6.68 -31.85
C ALA A 100 -4.66 6.72 -32.24
N ALA A 101 -3.77 6.30 -31.33
CA ALA A 101 -2.33 6.19 -31.59
C ALA A 101 -2.00 5.05 -32.59
N GLY A 102 -2.94 4.14 -32.85
CA GLY A 102 -2.75 3.03 -33.79
C GLY A 102 -1.78 1.96 -33.29
N ALA A 103 -1.70 1.73 -31.99
CA ALA A 103 -0.93 0.62 -31.43
C ALA A 103 -1.43 -0.72 -31.98
N ALA A 104 -0.52 -1.64 -32.31
CA ALA A 104 -0.88 -2.95 -32.85
C ALA A 104 -1.19 -3.98 -31.75
N ARG A 105 -0.49 -3.90 -30.62
CA ARG A 105 -0.59 -4.87 -29.53
C ARG A 105 -0.55 -4.19 -28.16
N VAL A 106 -1.26 -4.77 -27.20
CA VAL A 106 -1.21 -4.39 -25.79
C VAL A 106 -0.92 -5.63 -24.94
N TYR A 107 0.12 -5.55 -24.14
CA TYR A 107 0.42 -6.51 -23.08
C TYR A 107 0.16 -5.84 -21.72
N ALA A 108 -0.76 -6.38 -20.93
CA ALA A 108 -1.04 -5.90 -19.58
C ALA A 108 -0.64 -6.94 -18.53
N ALA A 109 -0.02 -6.51 -17.44
CA ALA A 109 0.37 -7.44 -16.39
C ALA A 109 -0.84 -8.03 -15.67
N MET A 110 -1.91 -7.25 -15.47
CA MET A 110 -3.12 -7.70 -14.76
C MET A 110 -4.38 -6.97 -15.23
N GLU A 111 -5.53 -7.60 -14.97
CA GLU A 111 -6.85 -6.99 -15.10
C GLU A 111 -7.07 -5.96 -13.97
N ASP A 112 -7.84 -4.90 -14.25
CA ASP A 112 -8.16 -3.88 -13.25
C ASP A 112 -9.02 -4.48 -12.12
N PRO A 113 -8.62 -4.32 -10.83
CA PRO A 113 -9.42 -4.80 -9.71
C PRO A 113 -10.73 -4.03 -9.50
N ASN A 114 -10.91 -2.88 -10.15
CA ASN A 114 -12.13 -2.10 -10.13
C ASN A 114 -13.24 -2.82 -10.91
N PRO A 115 -14.35 -3.24 -10.26
CA PRO A 115 -15.45 -3.94 -10.93
C PRO A 115 -16.09 -3.14 -12.08
N ALA A 116 -15.94 -1.81 -12.07
CA ALA A 116 -16.45 -0.95 -13.14
C ALA A 116 -15.58 -0.95 -14.40
N VAL A 117 -14.36 -1.45 -14.33
CA VAL A 117 -13.39 -1.52 -15.45
C VAL A 117 -13.13 -2.96 -15.86
N ALA A 118 -12.87 -3.82 -14.93
CA ALA A 118 -12.44 -5.23 -15.05
C ALA A 118 -12.82 -5.94 -16.35
N GLY A 119 -11.85 -6.11 -17.25
CA GLY A 119 -11.98 -6.77 -18.56
C GLY A 119 -12.60 -5.93 -19.68
N ARG A 120 -13.25 -4.80 -19.36
CA ARG A 120 -13.93 -3.95 -20.36
C ARG A 120 -12.93 -3.19 -21.24
N GLY A 121 -11.81 -2.74 -20.66
CA GLY A 121 -10.74 -2.10 -21.41
C GLY A 121 -10.14 -3.04 -22.45
N PHE A 122 -9.88 -4.29 -22.06
CA PHE A 122 -9.41 -5.32 -22.98
C PHE A 122 -10.41 -5.60 -24.11
N ASP A 123 -11.69 -5.68 -23.78
CA ASP A 123 -12.74 -5.94 -24.78
C ASP A 123 -12.89 -4.76 -25.76
N GLU A 124 -12.76 -3.52 -25.31
CA GLU A 124 -12.79 -2.33 -26.17
C GLU A 124 -11.59 -2.32 -27.15
N LEU A 125 -10.39 -2.61 -26.67
CA LEU A 125 -9.18 -2.70 -27.50
C LEU A 125 -9.29 -3.82 -28.54
N ARG A 126 -9.77 -5.02 -28.15
CA ARG A 126 -9.97 -6.15 -29.07
C ARG A 126 -10.99 -5.84 -30.16
N ARG A 127 -12.11 -5.18 -29.82
CA ARG A 127 -13.12 -4.75 -30.82
C ARG A 127 -12.55 -3.74 -31.82
N ALA A 128 -11.55 -2.96 -31.42
CA ALA A 128 -10.86 -2.04 -32.31
C ALA A 128 -9.75 -2.71 -33.15
N GLY A 129 -9.59 -4.04 -33.08
CA GLY A 129 -8.61 -4.80 -33.85
C GLY A 129 -7.20 -4.83 -33.18
N ILE A 130 -7.04 -4.40 -31.96
CA ILE A 130 -5.77 -4.46 -31.24
C ILE A 130 -5.63 -5.84 -30.59
N GLU A 131 -4.48 -6.47 -30.79
CA GLU A 131 -4.13 -7.73 -30.12
C GLU A 131 -3.85 -7.49 -28.64
N VAL A 132 -4.54 -8.20 -27.72
CA VAL A 132 -4.45 -7.98 -26.27
C VAL A 132 -4.09 -9.26 -25.53
N HIS A 133 -3.00 -9.20 -24.79
CA HIS A 133 -2.51 -10.24 -23.88
C HIS A 133 -2.48 -9.73 -22.44
N ALA A 134 -2.81 -10.59 -21.47
CA ALA A 134 -2.79 -10.23 -20.05
C ALA A 134 -2.27 -11.39 -19.19
N GLY A 135 -1.74 -11.06 -17.99
CA GLY A 135 -1.35 -12.03 -16.97
C GLY A 135 0.15 -12.32 -16.88
N ILE A 136 1.00 -11.65 -17.67
CA ILE A 136 2.46 -11.79 -17.54
C ILE A 136 2.90 -11.08 -16.25
N TYR A 137 3.51 -11.84 -15.34
CA TYR A 137 3.94 -11.33 -14.02
C TYR A 137 2.82 -10.70 -13.18
N GLU A 138 1.58 -11.21 -13.35
CA GLU A 138 0.38 -10.74 -12.65
C GLU A 138 0.57 -10.62 -11.14
N LYS A 139 1.27 -11.56 -10.51
CA LYS A 139 1.56 -11.52 -9.07
C LYS A 139 2.27 -10.25 -8.64
N PHE A 140 3.32 -9.83 -9.36
CA PHE A 140 4.08 -8.63 -9.03
C PHE A 140 3.29 -7.34 -9.27
N ALA A 141 2.47 -7.31 -10.31
CA ALA A 141 1.56 -6.19 -10.57
C ALA A 141 0.49 -6.07 -9.48
N ARG A 142 -0.06 -7.19 -9.00
CA ARG A 142 -1.00 -7.24 -7.87
C ARG A 142 -0.37 -6.71 -6.59
N GLU A 143 0.86 -7.13 -6.25
CA GLU A 143 1.59 -6.63 -5.08
C GLU A 143 1.80 -5.10 -5.14
N THR A 144 1.91 -4.51 -6.33
CA THR A 144 2.07 -3.07 -6.51
C THR A 144 0.78 -2.29 -6.19
N ASN A 145 -0.40 -2.90 -6.35
CA ASN A 145 -1.71 -2.25 -6.23
C ASN A 145 -2.66 -2.92 -5.22
N GLU A 146 -2.13 -3.66 -4.23
CA GLU A 146 -2.94 -4.39 -3.24
C GLU A 146 -3.82 -3.46 -2.39
N ASP A 147 -3.35 -2.26 -2.09
CA ASP A 147 -4.05 -1.21 -1.37
C ASP A 147 -5.20 -0.63 -2.20
N PHE A 148 -4.95 -0.28 -3.45
CA PHE A 148 -6.00 0.15 -4.38
C PHE A 148 -7.05 -0.95 -4.57
N ALA A 149 -6.63 -2.20 -4.79
CA ALA A 149 -7.53 -3.32 -4.98
C ALA A 149 -8.48 -3.53 -3.80
N LYS A 150 -7.99 -3.42 -2.57
CA LYS A 150 -8.84 -3.50 -1.39
C LYS A 150 -9.79 -2.33 -1.29
N TRP A 151 -9.27 -1.11 -1.41
CA TRP A 151 -10.07 0.10 -1.24
C TRP A 151 -11.17 0.22 -2.30
N ILE A 152 -10.88 0.02 -3.58
CA ILE A 152 -11.85 0.17 -4.66
C ILE A 152 -13.00 -0.86 -4.57
N ARG A 153 -12.76 -2.00 -3.94
CA ARG A 153 -13.73 -3.10 -3.78
C ARG A 153 -14.50 -3.05 -2.48
N THR A 154 -13.93 -2.47 -1.42
CA THR A 154 -14.49 -2.54 -0.07
C THR A 154 -14.72 -1.18 0.60
N GLY A 155 -14.11 -0.13 0.07
CA GLY A 155 -14.07 1.19 0.70
C GLY A 155 -13.19 1.25 1.96
N LEU A 156 -12.37 0.23 2.24
CA LEU A 156 -11.51 0.14 3.42
C LEU A 156 -10.03 0.15 3.03
N PRO A 157 -9.15 0.74 3.86
CA PRO A 157 -7.71 0.71 3.61
C PRO A 157 -7.14 -0.72 3.72
N PHE A 158 -6.05 -0.96 3.01
CA PHE A 158 -5.20 -2.13 3.18
C PHE A 158 -4.33 -1.96 4.43
N VAL A 159 -4.44 -2.88 5.37
CA VAL A 159 -3.79 -2.78 6.68
C VAL A 159 -2.56 -3.66 6.73
N THR A 160 -1.38 -3.03 6.83
CA THR A 160 -0.11 -3.69 7.07
C THR A 160 0.29 -3.54 8.53
N LEU A 161 0.34 -4.64 9.29
CA LEU A 161 0.89 -4.65 10.63
C LEU A 161 2.41 -4.79 10.54
N LYS A 162 3.14 -3.80 11.04
CA LYS A 162 4.61 -3.82 11.11
C LYS A 162 5.08 -3.90 12.55
N THR A 163 5.97 -4.82 12.82
CA THR A 163 6.57 -4.97 14.17
C THR A 163 8.05 -5.32 14.10
N ALA A 164 8.84 -4.80 15.05
CA ALA A 164 10.22 -5.19 15.28
C ALA A 164 10.28 -6.12 16.51
N LEU A 165 10.99 -7.24 16.37
CA LEU A 165 10.98 -8.35 17.32
C LEU A 165 12.39 -8.85 17.64
N THR A 166 12.55 -9.44 18.81
CA THR A 166 13.64 -10.37 19.10
C THR A 166 13.32 -11.77 18.51
N LEU A 167 14.27 -12.67 18.47
CA LEU A 167 14.08 -14.06 18.00
C LEU A 167 13.01 -14.82 18.81
N ASP A 168 12.89 -14.51 20.09
CA ASP A 168 11.87 -15.05 21.00
C ASP A 168 10.57 -14.24 21.02
N GLY A 169 10.34 -13.36 20.02
CA GLY A 169 9.06 -12.70 19.76
C GLY A 169 8.73 -11.51 20.65
N GLN A 170 9.72 -10.92 21.33
CA GLN A 170 9.50 -9.78 22.23
C GLN A 170 9.66 -8.44 21.47
N ILE A 171 8.80 -7.46 21.77
CA ILE A 171 8.83 -6.10 21.20
C ILE A 171 9.45 -5.06 22.13
N SER A 172 9.62 -5.39 23.41
CA SER A 172 10.21 -4.51 24.42
C SER A 172 10.66 -5.35 25.62
N SER A 173 11.65 -4.86 26.36
CA SER A 173 12.14 -5.51 27.60
C SER A 173 11.13 -5.44 28.76
N ARG A 174 10.25 -4.44 28.75
CA ARG A 174 9.15 -4.29 29.71
C ARG A 174 8.06 -3.36 29.17
N ALA A 175 6.85 -3.48 29.71
CA ALA A 175 5.74 -2.60 29.36
C ALA A 175 6.06 -1.11 29.67
N GLY A 176 5.70 -0.22 28.74
CA GLY A 176 5.91 1.23 28.89
C GLY A 176 7.36 1.69 28.71
N SER A 177 8.23 0.85 28.17
CA SER A 177 9.63 1.17 27.93
C SER A 177 9.97 1.06 26.44
N ALA A 178 10.58 2.09 25.88
CA ALA A 178 11.16 2.05 24.55
C ALA A 178 12.41 1.15 24.55
N THR A 179 12.49 0.21 23.61
CA THR A 179 13.65 -0.65 23.43
C THR A 179 14.05 -0.66 21.95
N SER A 180 15.29 -0.22 21.65
CA SER A 180 15.82 -0.35 20.29
C SER A 180 16.24 -1.80 20.04
N ILE A 181 15.46 -2.52 19.25
CA ILE A 181 15.66 -3.95 18.98
C ILE A 181 16.47 -4.16 17.71
N THR A 182 16.04 -3.57 16.62
CA THR A 182 16.54 -3.82 15.27
C THR A 182 17.64 -2.86 14.83
N SER A 183 18.33 -3.21 13.75
CA SER A 183 19.45 -2.48 13.15
C SER A 183 19.02 -1.17 12.47
N GLU A 184 20.01 -0.42 11.97
CA GLU A 184 19.77 0.78 11.16
C GLU A 184 19.11 0.44 9.83
N ALA A 185 19.57 -0.62 9.16
CA ALA A 185 18.96 -1.10 7.92
C ALA A 185 17.46 -1.40 8.07
N ALA A 186 17.05 -2.03 9.18
CA ALA A 186 15.63 -2.25 9.47
C ALA A 186 14.89 -0.92 9.73
N ARG A 187 15.51 0.05 10.40
CA ARG A 187 14.91 1.37 10.61
C ARG A 187 14.69 2.13 9.29
N GLU A 188 15.63 2.03 8.34
CA GLU A 188 15.45 2.57 6.99
C GLU A 188 14.32 1.88 6.23
N ALA A 189 14.25 0.54 6.31
CA ALA A 189 13.14 -0.21 5.71
C ALA A 189 11.78 0.21 6.29
N VAL A 190 11.71 0.51 7.59
CA VAL A 190 10.51 1.08 8.23
C VAL A 190 10.19 2.47 7.69
N GLN A 191 11.19 3.33 7.41
CA GLN A 191 10.92 4.63 6.77
C GLN A 191 10.35 4.46 5.37
N ARG A 192 10.84 3.51 4.57
CA ARG A 192 10.25 3.18 3.26
C ARG A 192 8.81 2.67 3.40
N ALA A 193 8.51 1.85 4.41
CA ALA A 193 7.15 1.39 4.67
C ALA A 193 6.21 2.54 5.07
N ARG A 194 6.70 3.53 5.83
CA ARG A 194 5.94 4.76 6.15
C ARG A 194 5.74 5.63 4.92
N HIS A 195 6.75 5.73 4.05
CA HIS A 195 6.65 6.45 2.78
C HIS A 195 5.58 5.84 1.88
N ALA A 196 5.49 4.52 1.83
CA ALA A 196 4.49 3.81 1.04
C ALA A 196 3.06 3.92 1.57
N ALA A 197 2.88 4.27 2.85
CA ALA A 197 1.57 4.33 3.49
C ALA A 197 0.91 5.72 3.38
N ASP A 198 -0.43 5.77 3.22
CA ASP A 198 -1.20 7.01 3.32
C ASP A 198 -1.40 7.42 4.77
N ALA A 199 -1.58 6.44 5.65
CA ALA A 199 -1.76 6.67 7.07
C ALA A 199 -0.91 5.70 7.92
N LEU A 200 -0.45 6.19 9.07
CA LEU A 200 0.15 5.40 10.14
C LEU A 200 -0.79 5.39 11.33
N LEU A 201 -1.11 4.22 11.86
CA LEU A 201 -1.95 4.06 13.04
C LEU A 201 -1.14 3.54 14.22
N THR A 202 -1.29 4.18 15.37
CA THR A 202 -0.71 3.70 16.62
C THR A 202 -1.69 3.80 17.79
N GLY A 203 -1.36 3.16 18.91
CA GLY A 203 -2.09 3.32 20.16
C GLY A 203 -1.45 4.39 21.06
N ILE A 204 -2.27 5.03 21.89
CA ILE A 204 -1.77 6.01 22.86
C ILE A 204 -0.68 5.45 23.78
N GLY A 205 -0.69 4.15 24.06
CA GLY A 205 0.36 3.50 24.86
C GLY A 205 1.76 3.66 24.25
N THR A 206 1.91 3.52 22.95
CA THR A 206 3.17 3.74 22.23
C THR A 206 3.62 5.20 22.33
N VAL A 207 2.68 6.15 22.19
CA VAL A 207 3.02 7.58 22.29
C VAL A 207 3.49 7.94 23.70
N LEU A 208 2.87 7.40 24.74
CA LEU A 208 3.23 7.65 26.14
C LEU A 208 4.56 6.99 26.52
N ALA A 209 4.89 5.84 25.93
CA ALA A 209 6.14 5.11 26.22
C ALA A 209 7.35 5.72 25.51
N ASP A 210 7.20 6.08 24.22
CA ASP A 210 8.34 6.35 23.32
C ASP A 210 8.44 7.83 22.94
N ASP A 211 7.39 8.64 23.19
CA ASP A 211 7.26 10.03 22.72
C ASP A 211 7.75 10.21 21.25
N PRO A 212 7.23 9.40 20.31
CA PRO A 212 7.73 9.36 18.95
C PRO A 212 7.16 10.51 18.12
N ARG A 213 7.84 10.86 17.01
CA ARG A 213 7.28 11.77 15.99
C ARG A 213 6.41 11.05 14.97
N LEU A 214 6.67 9.79 14.67
CA LEU A 214 5.98 8.95 13.69
C LEU A 214 6.01 9.49 12.25
N THR A 215 7.02 10.27 11.93
CA THR A 215 7.18 10.89 10.60
C THR A 215 7.79 9.93 9.58
N ASP A 216 7.44 10.13 8.32
CA ASP A 216 8.25 9.71 7.18
C ASP A 216 9.49 10.60 7.09
N ARG A 217 10.66 9.99 7.00
CA ARG A 217 11.98 10.68 6.94
C ARG A 217 12.82 10.23 5.76
N THR A 218 12.19 9.70 4.71
CA THR A 218 12.89 9.31 3.48
C THR A 218 13.41 10.52 2.72
N GLY A 219 12.73 11.66 2.82
CA GLY A 219 12.99 12.84 1.98
C GLY A 219 12.43 12.71 0.56
N GLU A 220 11.79 11.58 0.24
CA GLU A 220 11.18 11.36 -1.07
C GLU A 220 9.85 12.13 -1.23
N PRO A 221 9.49 12.52 -2.46
CA PRO A 221 8.30 13.32 -2.69
C PRO A 221 7.02 12.53 -2.40
N ARG A 222 6.06 13.18 -1.74
CA ARG A 222 4.72 12.69 -1.45
C ARG A 222 3.67 13.66 -1.95
N ARG A 223 2.54 13.13 -2.42
CA ARG A 223 1.39 13.95 -2.78
C ARG A 223 0.66 14.52 -1.55
N ARG A 224 0.49 13.70 -0.50
CA ARG A 224 -0.15 14.09 0.76
C ARG A 224 0.79 13.80 1.92
N PRO A 225 0.80 14.59 3.00
CA PRO A 225 1.48 14.23 4.22
C PRO A 225 1.04 12.85 4.73
N LEU A 226 1.94 12.11 5.36
CA LEU A 226 1.58 10.87 6.06
C LEU A 226 0.61 11.20 7.20
N LEU A 227 -0.64 10.74 7.12
CA LEU A 227 -1.60 10.92 8.21
C LEU A 227 -1.19 10.09 9.43
N ARG A 228 -0.88 10.75 10.54
CA ARG A 228 -0.48 10.11 11.79
C ARG A 228 -1.70 9.97 12.71
N ALA A 229 -2.30 8.78 12.75
CA ALA A 229 -3.49 8.49 13.51
C ALA A 229 -3.16 7.84 14.86
N VAL A 230 -3.83 8.31 15.93
CA VAL A 230 -3.65 7.78 17.29
C VAL A 230 -4.99 7.28 17.83
N LEU A 231 -5.04 6.04 18.30
CA LEU A 231 -6.18 5.53 19.07
C LEU A 231 -6.03 5.92 20.53
N ASP A 232 -6.88 6.83 20.99
CA ASP A 232 -6.86 7.34 22.36
C ASP A 232 -8.27 7.46 22.94
N SER A 233 -8.81 6.34 23.39
CA SER A 233 -10.18 6.26 23.90
C SER A 233 -10.47 7.24 25.04
N ARG A 234 -9.45 7.69 25.80
CA ARG A 234 -9.61 8.53 27.00
C ARG A 234 -8.98 9.92 26.86
N LEU A 235 -8.50 10.30 25.66
CA LEU A 235 -7.77 11.56 25.39
C LEU A 235 -6.62 11.80 26.37
N ARG A 236 -5.69 10.87 26.42
CA ARG A 236 -4.47 10.93 27.24
C ARG A 236 -3.28 11.55 26.51
N LEU A 237 -3.40 11.83 25.21
CA LEU A 237 -2.33 12.39 24.38
C LEU A 237 -1.85 13.71 24.99
N PRO A 238 -0.55 13.82 25.38
CA PRO A 238 -0.05 15.06 25.96
C PRO A 238 0.09 16.14 24.87
N PRO A 239 -0.47 17.35 25.06
CA PRO A 239 -0.31 18.45 24.09
C PRO A 239 1.15 18.89 23.89
N LYS A 240 2.05 18.52 24.79
CA LYS A 240 3.48 18.84 24.74
C LYS A 240 4.35 17.70 24.17
N SER A 241 3.75 16.57 23.73
CA SER A 241 4.49 15.45 23.13
C SER A 241 5.20 15.87 21.84
N LYS A 242 6.26 15.16 21.47
CA LYS A 242 6.98 15.38 20.19
C LYS A 242 6.06 15.18 18.98
N LEU A 243 5.11 14.25 19.06
CA LEU A 243 4.08 14.04 18.05
C LEU A 243 3.30 15.35 17.84
N VAL A 244 2.65 15.88 18.88
CA VAL A 244 1.83 17.09 18.78
C VAL A 244 2.64 18.32 18.37
N LYS A 245 3.85 18.50 18.91
CA LYS A 245 4.75 19.60 18.53
C LYS A 245 5.17 19.57 17.04
N SER A 246 5.08 18.41 16.41
CA SER A 246 5.39 18.25 14.98
C SER A 246 4.14 18.22 14.09
N ALA A 247 2.98 18.64 14.60
CA ALA A 247 1.73 18.67 13.84
C ALA A 247 1.79 19.71 12.72
N ASP A 248 1.37 19.30 11.53
CA ASP A 248 1.22 20.11 10.32
C ASP A 248 -0.08 19.73 9.60
N GLY A 249 -1.19 19.70 10.34
CA GLY A 249 -2.50 19.26 9.82
C GLY A 249 -2.60 17.76 9.55
N ASP A 250 -1.62 16.98 9.95
CA ASP A 250 -1.45 15.57 9.62
C ASP A 250 -1.63 14.61 10.83
N ILE A 251 -2.18 15.11 11.95
CA ILE A 251 -2.44 14.29 13.14
C ILE A 251 -3.93 14.17 13.39
N LEU A 252 -4.40 12.92 13.51
CA LEU A 252 -5.77 12.57 13.80
C LEU A 252 -5.85 11.68 15.05
N VAL A 253 -6.60 12.11 16.06
CA VAL A 253 -6.86 11.32 17.26
C VAL A 253 -8.28 10.75 17.22
N PHE A 254 -8.39 9.44 17.19
CA PHE A 254 -9.67 8.74 17.35
C PHE A 254 -9.98 8.49 18.83
N THR A 255 -11.16 8.91 19.27
CA THR A 255 -11.57 8.82 20.66
C THR A 255 -13.03 8.44 20.82
N VAL A 256 -13.43 7.97 22.01
CA VAL A 256 -14.84 7.82 22.39
C VAL A 256 -15.35 9.00 23.21
N GLN A 257 -14.44 9.92 23.59
CA GLN A 257 -14.77 11.11 24.36
C GLN A 257 -15.46 12.19 23.49
N ARG A 258 -16.10 13.15 24.15
CA ARG A 258 -16.73 14.29 23.47
C ARG A 258 -15.66 15.17 22.81
N GLN A 259 -15.91 15.59 21.56
CA GLN A 259 -15.00 16.46 20.79
C GLN A 259 -14.92 17.89 21.34
N ASP A 260 -15.91 18.32 22.13
CA ASP A 260 -15.99 19.61 22.79
C ASP A 260 -15.43 19.60 24.23
N SER A 261 -14.82 18.50 24.67
CA SER A 261 -14.19 18.41 25.98
C SER A 261 -12.98 19.36 26.09
N PRO A 262 -12.61 19.83 27.31
CA PRO A 262 -11.44 20.70 27.48
C PRO A 262 -10.14 20.10 26.91
N LYS A 263 -9.96 18.77 27.03
CA LYS A 263 -8.81 18.04 26.49
C LYS A 263 -8.83 18.03 24.95
N ALA A 264 -9.99 17.77 24.33
CA ALA A 264 -10.12 17.80 22.88
C ALA A 264 -9.80 19.20 22.33
N ARG A 265 -10.39 20.26 22.94
CA ARG A 265 -10.10 21.64 22.55
C ARG A 265 -8.63 22.03 22.72
N ALA A 266 -7.94 21.50 23.73
CA ALA A 266 -6.50 21.73 23.88
C ALA A 266 -5.67 21.12 22.75
N LEU A 267 -5.99 19.89 22.31
CA LEU A 267 -5.36 19.22 21.18
C LEU A 267 -5.68 19.93 19.85
N GLN A 268 -6.93 20.34 19.64
CA GLN A 268 -7.35 21.07 18.43
C GLN A 268 -6.62 22.40 18.28
N ARG A 269 -6.44 23.16 19.40
CA ARG A 269 -5.61 24.39 19.39
C ARG A 269 -4.13 24.12 19.07
N ALA A 270 -3.65 22.91 19.30
CA ALA A 270 -2.30 22.48 18.96
C ALA A 270 -2.19 21.87 17.54
N GLY A 271 -3.22 22.05 16.68
CA GLY A 271 -3.21 21.56 15.30
C GLY A 271 -3.55 20.08 15.13
N VAL A 272 -4.12 19.43 16.15
CA VAL A 272 -4.51 18.02 16.11
C VAL A 272 -6.00 17.90 15.82
N GLU A 273 -6.38 17.15 14.79
CA GLU A 273 -7.78 16.79 14.59
C GLU A 273 -8.21 15.75 15.63
N VAL A 274 -9.35 15.97 16.30
CA VAL A 274 -9.92 15.02 17.27
C VAL A 274 -11.25 14.54 16.73
N MET A 275 -11.38 13.22 16.53
CA MET A 275 -12.57 12.60 16.00
C MET A 275 -13.18 11.61 16.99
N ARG A 276 -14.44 11.81 17.32
CA ARG A 276 -15.22 10.84 18.07
C ARG A 276 -15.72 9.76 17.13
N VAL A 277 -15.48 8.49 17.51
CA VAL A 277 -15.97 7.31 16.80
C VAL A 277 -16.71 6.38 17.75
N PRO A 278 -17.53 5.44 17.25
CA PRO A 278 -18.16 4.42 18.07
C PRO A 278 -17.18 3.68 18.98
N ALA A 279 -17.68 3.25 20.12
CA ALA A 279 -16.97 2.40 21.06
C ALA A 279 -17.31 0.92 20.86
N ARG A 280 -16.31 0.06 21.13
CA ARG A 280 -16.51 -1.36 21.38
C ARG A 280 -16.04 -1.68 22.80
N GLY A 281 -16.97 -1.85 23.72
CA GLY A 281 -16.69 -1.78 25.15
C GLY A 281 -16.24 -0.38 25.53
N GLU A 282 -15.12 -0.24 26.26
CA GLU A 282 -14.54 1.05 26.64
C GLU A 282 -13.56 1.62 25.60
N ARG A 283 -13.34 0.95 24.49
CA ARG A 283 -12.31 1.30 23.49
C ARG A 283 -12.93 1.75 22.18
N VAL A 284 -12.14 2.47 21.40
CA VAL A 284 -12.45 2.84 20.03
C VAL A 284 -12.70 1.58 19.18
N ASP A 285 -13.78 1.57 18.40
CA ASP A 285 -14.06 0.50 17.43
C ASP A 285 -13.12 0.61 16.23
N LEU A 286 -12.22 -0.38 16.07
CA LEU A 286 -11.25 -0.42 14.97
C LEU A 286 -11.90 -0.44 13.58
N LYS A 287 -13.05 -1.10 13.42
CA LYS A 287 -13.78 -1.14 12.14
C LYS A 287 -14.37 0.23 11.80
N ALA A 288 -14.79 1.01 12.80
CA ALA A 288 -15.23 2.39 12.58
C ALA A 288 -14.07 3.30 12.15
N VAL A 289 -12.89 3.11 12.75
CA VAL A 289 -11.66 3.81 12.33
C VAL A 289 -11.32 3.53 10.87
N LEU A 290 -11.32 2.25 10.46
CA LEU A 290 -11.02 1.89 9.07
C LEU A 290 -12.04 2.48 8.09
N ARG A 291 -13.35 2.48 8.43
CA ARG A 291 -14.38 3.12 7.58
C ARG A 291 -14.13 4.60 7.43
N GLU A 292 -13.73 5.28 8.49
CA GLU A 292 -13.43 6.71 8.42
C GLU A 292 -12.18 7.00 7.59
N LEU A 293 -11.11 6.24 7.75
CA LEU A 293 -9.91 6.35 6.93
C LEU A 293 -10.21 6.06 5.44
N GLY A 294 -11.03 5.05 5.15
CA GLY A 294 -11.45 4.74 3.79
C GLY A 294 -12.26 5.85 3.12
N LYS A 295 -13.16 6.54 3.87
CA LYS A 295 -13.88 7.74 3.39
C LYS A 295 -12.96 8.90 3.07
N ARG A 296 -11.81 9.00 3.74
CA ARG A 296 -10.77 10.00 3.48
C ARG A 296 -9.84 9.60 2.34
N GLU A 297 -10.18 8.53 1.61
CA GLU A 297 -9.36 7.97 0.54
C GLU A 297 -7.94 7.61 1.01
N MET A 298 -7.80 7.12 2.25
CA MET A 298 -6.58 6.49 2.71
C MET A 298 -6.62 5.04 2.28
N LEU A 299 -5.86 4.69 1.24
CA LEU A 299 -5.87 3.36 0.64
C LEU A 299 -5.01 2.38 1.44
N SER A 300 -3.95 2.88 2.05
CA SER A 300 -2.97 2.08 2.79
C SER A 300 -2.81 2.58 4.22
N LEU A 301 -2.78 1.64 5.18
CA LEU A 301 -2.62 1.88 6.60
C LEU A 301 -1.48 1.04 7.18
N LEU A 302 -0.44 1.71 7.67
CA LEU A 302 0.64 1.06 8.41
C LEU A 302 0.30 1.07 9.91
N LEU A 303 0.09 -0.11 10.49
CA LEU A 303 -0.15 -0.28 11.93
C LEU A 303 1.20 -0.51 12.63
N GLU A 304 1.65 0.48 13.39
CA GLU A 304 2.83 0.41 14.27
C GLU A 304 2.40 0.57 15.72
N ALA A 305 2.27 -0.54 16.45
CA ALA A 305 1.67 -0.50 17.79
C ALA A 305 2.32 -1.50 18.75
N GLY A 306 1.95 -1.38 20.03
CA GLY A 306 2.30 -2.34 21.07
C GLY A 306 1.37 -3.56 21.10
N ALA A 307 1.69 -4.53 21.95
CA ALA A 307 1.06 -5.84 22.05
C ALA A 307 -0.48 -5.81 22.12
N GLU A 308 -1.02 -4.86 22.86
CA GLU A 308 -2.46 -4.74 23.11
C GLU A 308 -3.24 -4.38 21.83
N LEU A 309 -2.77 -3.39 21.08
CA LEU A 309 -3.41 -2.99 19.84
C LEU A 309 -3.13 -3.98 18.70
N ASN A 310 -1.94 -4.58 18.64
CA ASN A 310 -1.63 -5.64 17.70
C ASN A 310 -2.58 -6.84 17.90
N GLY A 311 -2.77 -7.27 19.16
CA GLY A 311 -3.71 -8.34 19.49
C GLY A 311 -5.15 -7.99 19.10
N ALA A 312 -5.62 -6.80 19.46
CA ALA A 312 -6.96 -6.34 19.09
C ALA A 312 -7.19 -6.27 17.58
N ALA A 313 -6.19 -5.86 16.80
CA ALA A 313 -6.27 -5.79 15.34
C ALA A 313 -6.33 -7.18 14.70
N LEU A 314 -5.52 -8.12 15.20
CA LEU A 314 -5.53 -9.52 14.75
C LEU A 314 -6.87 -10.21 15.08
N GLU A 315 -7.37 -10.04 16.31
CA GLU A 315 -8.67 -10.60 16.71
C GLU A 315 -9.86 -10.00 15.96
N ALA A 316 -9.76 -8.73 15.60
CA ALA A 316 -10.79 -8.06 14.79
C ALA A 316 -10.77 -8.50 13.31
N GLY A 317 -9.72 -9.24 12.87
CA GLY A 317 -9.52 -9.70 11.49
C GLY A 317 -9.33 -8.55 10.51
N ILE A 318 -8.71 -7.44 10.95
CA ILE A 318 -8.55 -6.24 10.10
C ILE A 318 -7.19 -6.15 9.44
N VAL A 319 -6.23 -6.99 9.83
CA VAL A 319 -4.88 -7.00 9.27
C VAL A 319 -4.87 -7.82 7.99
N ASP A 320 -4.36 -7.27 6.90
CA ASP A 320 -4.23 -7.95 5.61
C ASP A 320 -2.84 -8.57 5.43
N LYS A 321 -1.81 -7.82 5.83
CA LYS A 321 -0.39 -8.19 5.68
C LYS A 321 0.37 -7.95 6.98
N MET A 322 1.38 -8.78 7.24
CA MET A 322 2.37 -8.53 8.29
C MET A 322 3.76 -8.34 7.70
N ILE A 323 4.53 -7.45 8.32
CA ILE A 323 5.96 -7.24 8.09
C ILE A 323 6.66 -7.30 9.45
N LEU A 324 7.39 -8.38 9.69
CA LEU A 324 8.05 -8.66 10.97
C LEU A 324 9.57 -8.56 10.79
N PHE A 325 10.19 -7.61 11.49
CA PHE A 325 11.64 -7.44 11.54
C PHE A 325 12.20 -8.15 12.75
N TYR A 326 12.96 -9.21 12.55
CA TYR A 326 13.57 -10.00 13.61
C TYR A 326 15.04 -9.62 13.79
N ALA A 327 15.38 -9.10 14.97
CA ALA A 327 16.77 -8.92 15.35
C ALA A 327 17.35 -10.23 15.94
N PRO A 328 18.64 -10.54 15.74
CA PRO A 328 19.31 -11.71 16.31
C PRO A 328 19.60 -11.53 17.80
N LYS A 329 18.54 -11.31 18.59
CA LYS A 329 18.57 -11.06 20.04
C LYS A 329 17.52 -11.91 20.75
N ILE A 330 17.75 -12.19 22.03
CA ILE A 330 16.81 -12.89 22.92
C ILE A 330 16.60 -12.04 24.16
N MET A 331 15.36 -11.84 24.57
CA MET A 331 14.99 -11.09 25.77
C MET A 331 14.53 -11.99 26.94
N GLY A 332 14.04 -13.18 26.66
CA GLY A 332 13.51 -14.10 27.66
C GLY A 332 12.08 -13.74 28.12
N THR A 333 11.67 -14.33 29.23
CA THR A 333 10.27 -14.33 29.71
C THR A 333 9.78 -13.00 30.29
N GLY A 334 10.67 -12.05 30.55
CA GLY A 334 10.31 -10.71 31.07
C GLY A 334 9.88 -9.69 30.03
N GLY A 335 10.00 -10.03 28.73
CA GLY A 335 9.68 -9.14 27.63
C GLY A 335 8.18 -8.99 27.37
N VAL A 336 7.85 -8.02 26.53
CA VAL A 336 6.48 -7.79 26.04
C VAL A 336 6.30 -8.54 24.72
N PRO A 337 5.32 -9.45 24.59
CA PRO A 337 5.09 -10.20 23.37
C PRO A 337 4.59 -9.30 22.23
N MET A 338 4.73 -9.75 20.98
CA MET A 338 4.25 -9.04 19.79
C MET A 338 2.77 -8.67 19.86
N ALA A 339 1.93 -9.56 20.37
CA ALA A 339 0.50 -9.39 20.46
C ALA A 339 -0.06 -10.04 21.74
N GLN A 340 -1.01 -9.38 22.38
CA GLN A 340 -1.82 -9.95 23.46
C GLN A 340 -3.14 -10.44 22.86
N LEU A 341 -3.27 -11.75 22.72
CA LEU A 341 -4.48 -12.40 22.22
C LEU A 341 -5.30 -12.97 23.37
N SER A 342 -6.62 -12.98 23.26
CA SER A 342 -7.49 -13.66 24.20
C SER A 342 -7.31 -15.19 24.12
N SER A 343 -7.59 -15.90 25.21
CA SER A 343 -7.46 -17.37 25.24
C SER A 343 -8.30 -18.10 24.17
N ARG A 344 -9.41 -17.48 23.70
CA ARG A 344 -10.25 -18.00 22.61
C ARG A 344 -9.56 -17.92 21.24
N ALA A 345 -8.59 -17.03 21.04
CA ALA A 345 -7.87 -16.90 19.79
C ALA A 345 -6.92 -18.10 19.52
N PHE A 346 -6.49 -18.82 20.56
CA PHE A 346 -5.60 -19.99 20.43
C PHE A 346 -6.23 -21.15 19.66
N THR A 347 -7.55 -21.32 19.71
CA THR A 347 -8.23 -22.41 18.99
C THR A 347 -8.30 -22.19 17.47
N LYS A 348 -8.05 -20.95 17.02
CA LYS A 348 -7.99 -20.54 15.60
C LYS A 348 -6.90 -19.50 15.42
N ALA A 349 -5.65 -19.91 15.65
CA ALA A 349 -4.50 -19.04 15.41
C ALA A 349 -4.54 -18.54 13.95
N PRO A 350 -4.52 -17.23 13.69
CA PRO A 350 -4.47 -16.71 12.33
C PRO A 350 -3.18 -17.17 11.66
N ALA A 351 -3.30 -17.81 10.50
CA ALA A 351 -2.16 -18.30 9.72
C ALA A 351 -1.83 -17.34 8.60
N LEU A 352 -0.54 -17.08 8.38
CA LEU A 352 -0.05 -16.32 7.25
C LEU A 352 0.12 -17.24 6.03
N ALA A 353 -0.28 -16.74 4.88
CA ALA A 353 -0.01 -17.32 3.57
C ALA A 353 1.04 -16.49 2.80
N ASN A 354 1.57 -17.05 1.71
CA ASN A 354 2.51 -16.37 0.81
C ASN A 354 3.72 -15.78 1.56
N LEU A 355 4.31 -16.57 2.44
CA LEU A 355 5.46 -16.14 3.23
C LEU A 355 6.66 -15.81 2.34
N ARG A 356 7.29 -14.67 2.64
CA ARG A 356 8.58 -14.24 2.09
C ARG A 356 9.55 -13.97 3.23
N LEU A 357 10.75 -14.52 3.12
CA LEU A 357 11.85 -14.22 4.02
C LEU A 357 12.93 -13.49 3.26
N SER A 358 13.49 -12.45 3.88
CA SER A 358 14.60 -11.68 3.31
C SER A 358 15.53 -11.20 4.42
N SER A 359 16.78 -10.89 4.07
CA SER A 359 17.74 -10.26 4.97
C SER A 359 17.57 -8.73 4.96
N CYS A 360 17.86 -8.09 6.09
CA CYS A 360 17.82 -6.64 6.26
C CYS A 360 18.99 -6.20 7.16
N GLY A 361 20.19 -6.09 6.60
CA GLY A 361 21.43 -5.97 7.36
C GLY A 361 21.65 -7.21 8.21
N PRO A 362 21.89 -7.07 9.54
CA PRO A 362 22.01 -8.20 10.46
C PRO A 362 20.66 -8.81 10.85
N ASP A 363 19.55 -8.14 10.56
CA ASP A 363 18.21 -8.59 10.87
C ASP A 363 17.62 -9.41 9.69
N PHE A 364 16.52 -10.11 9.92
CA PHE A 364 15.74 -10.71 8.85
C PHE A 364 14.28 -10.27 8.91
N VAL A 365 13.62 -10.31 7.77
CA VAL A 365 12.23 -9.88 7.61
C VAL A 365 11.37 -11.05 7.19
N VAL A 366 10.24 -11.21 7.86
CA VAL A 366 9.18 -12.14 7.48
C VAL A 366 7.98 -11.33 7.05
N GLU A 367 7.56 -11.50 5.81
CA GLU A 367 6.32 -10.94 5.28
C GLU A 367 5.32 -12.05 5.00
N GLY A 368 4.04 -11.76 5.19
CA GLY A 368 2.97 -12.71 4.87
C GLY A 368 1.60 -12.06 4.91
N TYR A 369 0.60 -12.75 4.37
CA TYR A 369 -0.75 -12.26 4.17
C TYR A 369 -1.77 -13.07 4.94
N PHE A 370 -2.77 -12.41 5.53
CA PHE A 370 -3.94 -13.07 6.10
C PHE A 370 -5.08 -13.20 5.07
N HIS A 371 -5.14 -12.29 4.11
CA HIS A 371 -6.22 -12.20 3.14
C HIS A 371 -5.70 -11.99 1.73
N ASP A 372 -6.33 -12.63 0.74
CA ASP A 372 -6.18 -12.27 -0.67
C ASP A 372 -7.20 -11.20 -1.02
N VAL A 373 -6.72 -9.94 -1.16
CA VAL A 373 -7.58 -8.78 -1.46
C VAL A 373 -8.12 -8.79 -2.89
N TYR A 374 -7.55 -9.60 -3.77
CA TYR A 374 -8.05 -9.77 -5.15
C TYR A 374 -9.19 -10.80 -5.22
N GLY A 375 -9.24 -11.75 -4.29
CA GLY A 375 -10.24 -12.83 -4.27
C GLY A 375 -10.18 -13.74 -5.49
N ASN A 376 -10.90 -14.84 -5.49
CA ASN A 376 -11.00 -15.74 -6.64
C ASN A 376 -11.95 -15.16 -7.72
N HIS A 377 -11.48 -14.24 -8.57
CA HIS A 377 -12.24 -13.77 -9.75
C HIS A 377 -12.52 -14.88 -10.77
N ARG A 378 -11.69 -15.93 -10.82
CA ARG A 378 -11.85 -17.03 -11.79
C ARG A 378 -13.08 -17.91 -11.54
N ALA A 379 -13.68 -17.88 -10.35
CA ALA A 379 -14.85 -18.72 -10.03
C ALA A 379 -16.17 -18.17 -10.59
N ARG A 380 -16.26 -16.90 -11.00
CA ARG A 380 -17.51 -16.29 -11.51
C ARG A 380 -17.66 -16.29 -13.04
N ARG A 381 -16.63 -16.67 -13.80
CA ARG A 381 -16.71 -16.78 -15.28
C ARG A 381 -16.98 -18.22 -15.78
N LYS A 382 -17.37 -19.14 -14.90
CA LYS A 382 -17.74 -20.55 -15.27
C LYS A 382 -19.21 -20.84 -15.06
N ASN A 383 -20.10 -19.90 -15.30
CA ASN A 383 -21.53 -20.17 -15.48
C ASN A 383 -22.06 -19.30 -16.60
#